data_e22808913b54e8a29bca92849c53e152
#
_entry.id   e22808913b54e8a29bca92849c53e152
#
_cell.length_a   1.000
_cell.length_b   1.000
_cell.length_c   1.000
_cell.angle_alpha   90.00
_cell.angle_beta   90.00
_cell.angle_gamma   90.00
#
_symmetry.space_group_name_H-M   'P 1'
#
loop_
_entity.id
_entity.type
_entity.pdbx_description
1 polymer ?
#
loop_
_entity_poly.entity_id
_entity_poly.type
_entity_poly.pdbx_seq_one_letter_code
_entity_poly.pdbx_strand_id
1 'polypeptide(L)'
;LIGCAVLMTGNHLAVAQQKDQPSFIDQAISNSQPKMVKVFGASAGKVEGFATGIVVSKDGLILSSQGVFLDGRQVKVVLSDGAEHIATILKRDRETQLSLLKIQANTPRFFELSTEAVGEKGDWVIALSNAFKVADKDEPVSAMLGVISLRTTMEARLTKRDVAYRGELVLIDAITSNPGASGGAVVTPNGKLVGIVGKIINSSETNTRLNYAVPSSVLHEFVAGKASVTNEPQPVMERQDVEFGVVLFKLGGRNNPAYIDRVVRGSPAAKAKLKSDDMIVSIAGEKIGNLKDYAESLKSLRAEEEVLMIVKRGVEMVRVRIAPRLKK
;
A
#
# COMPACT_ATOMS: atom_id res chain seq x y z
N LEU A 1 -74.40 8.17 47.11
CA LEU A 1 -73.08 7.63 46.73
C LEU A 1 -72.95 7.72 45.22
N ILE A 2 -72.24 8.77 44.77
CA ILE A 2 -71.95 9.04 43.31
C ILE A 2 -70.55 8.48 43.05
N GLY A 3 -70.50 7.42 42.24
CA GLY A 3 -69.25 6.79 41.79
C GLY A 3 -68.72 7.58 40.60
N CYS A 4 -67.56 8.20 40.79
CA CYS A 4 -66.82 8.90 39.72
C CYS A 4 -65.97 7.86 38.97
N ALA A 5 -66.33 7.51 37.74
CA ALA A 5 -65.51 6.66 36.86
C ALA A 5 -64.51 7.57 36.18
N VAL A 6 -63.22 7.39 36.53
CA VAL A 6 -62.09 8.03 35.83
C VAL A 6 -61.77 7.21 34.58
N LEU A 7 -62.13 7.72 33.41
CA LEU A 7 -61.68 7.21 32.11
C LEU A 7 -60.23 7.62 31.90
N MET A 8 -59.28 6.67 32.07
CA MET A 8 -57.91 6.84 31.62
C MET A 8 -57.86 6.62 30.10
N THR A 9 -57.87 7.72 29.37
CA THR A 9 -57.52 7.70 27.93
C THR A 9 -56.01 7.54 27.81
N GLY A 10 -55.54 6.32 27.51
CA GLY A 10 -54.13 6.06 27.19
C GLY A 10 -53.80 6.74 25.86
N ASN A 11 -53.09 7.85 25.91
CA ASN A 11 -52.42 8.40 24.75
C ASN A 11 -51.27 7.47 24.40
N HIS A 12 -51.49 6.50 23.51
CA HIS A 12 -50.45 5.85 22.79
C HIS A 12 -49.83 6.89 21.83
N LEU A 13 -48.79 7.57 22.27
CA LEU A 13 -47.89 8.29 21.37
C LEU A 13 -47.30 7.23 20.42
N ALA A 14 -47.86 7.15 19.22
CA ALA A 14 -47.23 6.47 18.12
C ALA A 14 -45.91 7.23 17.87
N VAL A 15 -44.81 6.66 18.40
CA VAL A 15 -43.49 7.06 17.96
C VAL A 15 -43.41 6.61 16.51
N ALA A 16 -43.73 7.55 15.59
CA ALA A 16 -43.47 7.36 14.20
C ALA A 16 -41.96 7.10 14.11
N GLN A 17 -41.56 5.87 13.71
CA GLN A 17 -40.20 5.59 13.31
C GLN A 17 -39.89 6.54 12.17
N GLN A 18 -39.24 7.63 12.49
CA GLN A 18 -38.67 8.55 11.52
C GLN A 18 -37.66 7.69 10.77
N LYS A 19 -37.98 7.33 9.52
CA LYS A 19 -37.09 6.62 8.64
C LYS A 19 -35.83 7.48 8.56
N ASP A 20 -34.76 7.07 9.25
CA ASP A 20 -33.52 7.82 9.31
C ASP A 20 -33.11 8.17 7.88
N GLN A 21 -33.05 9.45 7.59
CA GLN A 21 -32.46 9.91 6.34
C GLN A 21 -31.03 9.41 6.32
N PRO A 22 -30.59 8.74 5.22
CA PRO A 22 -29.23 8.22 5.15
C PRO A 22 -28.25 9.37 5.41
N SER A 23 -27.30 9.13 6.31
CA SER A 23 -26.28 10.12 6.61
C SER A 23 -25.50 10.49 5.33
N PHE A 24 -24.88 11.65 5.32
CA PHE A 24 -24.05 12.07 4.18
C PHE A 24 -22.89 11.05 3.94
N ILE A 25 -22.43 10.35 4.98
CA ILE A 25 -21.44 9.27 4.88
C ILE A 25 -22.04 8.09 4.15
N ASP A 26 -23.25 7.65 4.52
CA ASP A 26 -23.92 6.52 3.85
C ASP A 26 -24.17 6.82 2.38
N GLN A 27 -24.55 8.04 2.05
CA GLN A 27 -24.74 8.49 0.67
C GLN A 27 -23.43 8.46 -0.11
N ALA A 28 -22.34 8.99 0.47
CA ALA A 28 -21.03 8.97 -0.16
C ALA A 28 -20.52 7.54 -0.42
N ILE A 29 -20.71 6.63 0.55
CA ILE A 29 -20.35 5.21 0.41
C ILE A 29 -21.21 4.59 -0.70
N SER A 30 -22.52 4.70 -0.65
CA SER A 30 -23.45 4.12 -1.62
C SER A 30 -23.22 4.61 -3.05
N ASN A 31 -22.86 5.89 -3.21
CA ASN A 31 -22.54 6.47 -4.52
C ASN A 31 -21.15 6.05 -5.04
N SER A 32 -20.24 5.67 -4.15
CA SER A 32 -18.86 5.31 -4.51
C SER A 32 -18.69 3.81 -4.74
N GLN A 33 -19.39 2.95 -4.01
CA GLN A 33 -19.29 1.49 -4.12
C GLN A 33 -19.43 0.97 -5.57
N PRO A 34 -20.37 1.45 -6.40
CA PRO A 34 -20.51 0.98 -7.77
C PRO A 34 -19.35 1.35 -8.71
N LYS A 35 -18.46 2.24 -8.26
CA LYS A 35 -17.28 2.69 -9.01
C LYS A 35 -16.01 1.96 -8.56
N MET A 36 -16.11 1.09 -7.55
CA MET A 36 -15.00 0.29 -7.03
C MET A 36 -14.88 -1.02 -7.78
N VAL A 37 -13.65 -1.49 -7.93
CA VAL A 37 -13.37 -2.82 -8.49
C VAL A 37 -12.36 -3.57 -7.65
N LYS A 38 -12.44 -4.89 -7.67
CA LYS A 38 -11.46 -5.80 -7.07
C LYS A 38 -10.54 -6.27 -8.19
N VAL A 39 -9.24 -6.18 -7.94
CA VAL A 39 -8.21 -6.53 -8.93
C VAL A 39 -7.45 -7.74 -8.42
N PHE A 40 -7.39 -8.80 -9.22
CA PHE A 40 -6.70 -10.05 -8.92
C PHE A 40 -5.66 -10.34 -10.00
N GLY A 41 -4.54 -10.90 -9.61
CA GLY A 41 -3.46 -11.14 -10.56
C GLY A 41 -2.46 -12.19 -10.08
N ALA A 42 -1.18 -11.98 -10.40
CA ALA A 42 -0.12 -12.94 -10.12
C ALA A 42 -0.08 -13.37 -8.66
N SER A 43 0.08 -14.66 -8.45
CA SER A 43 0.22 -15.24 -7.12
C SER A 43 1.67 -15.16 -6.63
N ALA A 44 1.86 -14.78 -5.40
CA ALA A 44 3.13 -14.93 -4.68
C ALA A 44 3.11 -16.27 -3.90
N GLY A 45 3.62 -17.31 -4.51
CA GLY A 45 3.53 -18.67 -3.95
C GLY A 45 2.10 -19.23 -4.04
N LYS A 46 1.48 -19.55 -2.89
CA LYS A 46 0.12 -20.10 -2.81
C LYS A 46 -0.97 -19.02 -2.67
N VAL A 47 -0.59 -17.74 -2.49
CA VAL A 47 -1.53 -16.65 -2.25
C VAL A 47 -1.70 -15.86 -3.53
N GLU A 48 -2.96 -15.74 -4.00
CA GLU A 48 -3.32 -14.90 -5.13
C GLU A 48 -3.05 -13.43 -4.77
N GLY A 49 -2.38 -12.71 -5.68
CA GLY A 49 -2.15 -11.28 -5.52
C GLY A 49 -3.46 -10.52 -5.74
N PHE A 50 -3.77 -9.57 -4.88
CA PHE A 50 -4.99 -8.78 -4.98
C PHE A 50 -4.75 -7.31 -4.58
N ALA A 51 -5.58 -6.44 -5.11
CA ALA A 51 -5.61 -5.01 -4.84
C ALA A 51 -7.01 -4.46 -5.09
N THR A 52 -7.17 -3.17 -4.84
CA THR A 52 -8.35 -2.42 -5.22
C THR A 52 -8.09 -1.60 -6.48
N GLY A 53 -9.13 -1.29 -7.23
CA GLY A 53 -9.09 -0.33 -8.31
C GLY A 53 -10.36 0.51 -8.34
N ILE A 54 -10.33 1.57 -9.14
CA ILE A 54 -11.46 2.47 -9.37
C ILE A 54 -11.75 2.59 -10.86
N VAL A 55 -13.02 2.64 -11.22
CA VAL A 55 -13.45 2.94 -12.58
C VAL A 55 -13.35 4.44 -12.80
N VAL A 56 -12.72 4.86 -13.91
CA VAL A 56 -12.47 6.28 -14.25
C VAL A 56 -13.01 6.69 -15.61
N SER A 57 -13.70 5.79 -16.31
CA SER A 57 -14.39 6.13 -17.55
C SER A 57 -15.58 5.20 -17.82
N LYS A 58 -16.50 5.62 -18.65
CA LYS A 58 -17.67 4.81 -19.04
C LYS A 58 -17.34 3.61 -19.93
N ASP A 59 -16.17 3.59 -20.53
CA ASP A 59 -15.71 2.56 -21.48
C ASP A 59 -14.73 1.56 -20.84
N GLY A 60 -14.65 1.52 -19.51
CA GLY A 60 -13.92 0.49 -18.78
C GLY A 60 -12.45 0.79 -18.51
N LEU A 61 -12.04 2.06 -18.39
CA LEU A 61 -10.73 2.41 -17.84
C LEU A 61 -10.76 2.29 -16.32
N ILE A 62 -9.72 1.65 -15.79
CA ILE A 62 -9.57 1.39 -14.36
C ILE A 62 -8.20 1.86 -13.92
N LEU A 63 -8.15 2.63 -12.84
CA LEU A 63 -6.93 2.96 -12.12
C LEU A 63 -6.76 2.04 -10.92
N SER A 64 -5.53 1.58 -10.70
CA SER A 64 -5.11 0.83 -9.53
C SER A 64 -3.68 1.19 -9.17
N SER A 65 -3.21 0.73 -8.02
CA SER A 65 -1.80 0.86 -7.68
C SER A 65 -0.94 -0.09 -8.52
N GLN A 66 0.28 0.32 -8.82
CA GLN A 66 1.29 -0.55 -9.42
C GLN A 66 1.81 -1.54 -8.38
N GLY A 67 1.87 -2.83 -8.71
CA GLY A 67 2.35 -3.89 -7.82
C GLY A 67 2.65 -5.19 -8.55
N VAL A 68 3.32 -6.10 -7.85
CA VAL A 68 3.72 -7.41 -8.39
C VAL A 68 2.53 -8.29 -8.80
N PHE A 69 1.34 -8.04 -8.26
CA PHE A 69 0.12 -8.75 -8.67
C PHE A 69 -0.23 -8.52 -10.14
N LEU A 70 0.28 -7.44 -10.75
CA LEU A 70 0.12 -7.17 -12.18
C LEU A 70 1.14 -7.89 -13.07
N ASP A 71 2.11 -8.61 -12.51
CA ASP A 71 3.16 -9.30 -13.28
C ASP A 71 2.71 -10.67 -13.81
N GLY A 72 1.47 -11.08 -13.52
CA GLY A 72 0.86 -12.30 -14.03
C GLY A 72 0.49 -12.22 -15.50
N ARG A 73 0.20 -13.40 -16.11
CA ARG A 73 -0.26 -13.49 -17.50
C ARG A 73 -1.62 -12.87 -17.70
N GLN A 74 -2.47 -12.88 -16.68
CA GLN A 74 -3.83 -12.36 -16.73
C GLN A 74 -4.11 -11.55 -15.46
N VAL A 75 -4.71 -10.39 -15.61
CA VAL A 75 -5.23 -9.57 -14.53
C VAL A 75 -6.75 -9.65 -14.60
N LYS A 76 -7.36 -10.21 -13.56
CA LYS A 76 -8.80 -10.29 -13.41
C LYS A 76 -9.32 -9.06 -12.67
N VAL A 77 -10.37 -8.47 -13.18
CA VAL A 77 -11.11 -7.36 -12.55
C VAL A 77 -12.53 -7.84 -12.29
N VAL A 78 -13.00 -7.63 -11.06
CA VAL A 78 -14.37 -7.92 -10.65
C VAL A 78 -15.06 -6.60 -10.35
N LEU A 79 -16.14 -6.30 -11.06
CA LEU A 79 -16.96 -5.11 -10.87
C LEU A 79 -17.80 -5.21 -9.58
N SER A 80 -18.47 -4.15 -9.24
CA SER A 80 -19.32 -4.09 -8.04
C SER A 80 -20.54 -5.01 -8.08
N ASP A 81 -21.00 -5.39 -9.29
CA ASP A 81 -22.08 -6.33 -9.53
C ASP A 81 -21.62 -7.79 -9.60
N GLY A 82 -20.34 -8.06 -9.35
CA GLY A 82 -19.73 -9.38 -9.42
C GLY A 82 -19.30 -9.82 -10.84
N ALA A 83 -19.52 -9.01 -11.87
CA ALA A 83 -19.07 -9.34 -13.23
C ALA A 83 -17.55 -9.39 -13.31
N GLU A 84 -17.03 -10.51 -13.86
CA GLU A 84 -15.59 -10.74 -13.99
C GLU A 84 -15.12 -10.41 -15.41
N HIS A 85 -14.01 -9.69 -15.50
CA HIS A 85 -13.38 -9.32 -16.76
C HIS A 85 -11.88 -9.55 -16.72
N ILE A 86 -11.30 -9.93 -17.86
CA ILE A 86 -9.84 -9.92 -18.02
C ILE A 86 -9.43 -8.53 -18.49
N ALA A 87 -8.54 -7.91 -17.73
CA ALA A 87 -8.06 -6.58 -18.03
C ALA A 87 -6.77 -6.61 -18.86
N THR A 88 -6.67 -5.70 -19.81
CA THR A 88 -5.43 -5.35 -20.48
C THR A 88 -4.75 -4.22 -19.72
N ILE A 89 -3.45 -4.35 -19.49
CA ILE A 89 -2.67 -3.30 -18.84
C ILE A 89 -2.23 -2.32 -19.93
N LEU A 90 -2.74 -1.10 -19.89
CA LEU A 90 -2.41 -0.06 -20.85
C LEU A 90 -1.13 0.68 -20.48
N LYS A 91 -0.95 0.94 -19.18
CA LYS A 91 0.16 1.72 -18.67
C LYS A 91 0.52 1.32 -17.25
N ARG A 92 1.81 1.32 -16.95
CA ARG A 92 2.34 1.17 -15.59
C ARG A 92 3.40 2.26 -15.38
N ASP A 93 3.37 2.86 -14.22
CA ASP A 93 4.40 3.82 -13.82
C ASP A 93 4.85 3.51 -12.39
N ARG A 94 6.15 3.31 -12.24
CA ARG A 94 6.75 3.01 -10.94
C ARG A 94 6.94 4.25 -10.09
N GLU A 95 7.13 5.41 -10.70
CA GLU A 95 7.36 6.66 -9.98
C GLU A 95 6.06 7.19 -9.37
N THR A 96 4.97 7.21 -10.14
CA THR A 96 3.64 7.54 -9.62
C THR A 96 2.99 6.38 -8.87
N GLN A 97 3.56 5.16 -8.96
CA GLN A 97 3.02 3.92 -8.40
C GLN A 97 1.60 3.58 -8.89
N LEU A 98 1.28 4.03 -10.11
CA LEU A 98 -0.02 3.88 -10.74
C LEU A 98 0.00 2.84 -11.86
N SER A 99 -1.17 2.26 -12.11
CA SER A 99 -1.43 1.39 -13.26
C SER A 99 -2.78 1.73 -13.87
N LEU A 100 -2.82 1.82 -15.20
CA LEU A 100 -4.04 1.98 -15.99
C LEU A 100 -4.38 0.66 -16.65
N LEU A 101 -5.55 0.16 -16.36
CA LEU A 101 -6.10 -1.08 -16.87
C LEU A 101 -7.30 -0.78 -17.78
N LYS A 102 -7.58 -1.67 -18.72
CA LYS A 102 -8.74 -1.61 -19.61
C LYS A 102 -9.49 -2.93 -19.58
N ILE A 103 -10.79 -2.86 -19.36
CA ILE A 103 -11.72 -3.97 -19.56
C ILE A 103 -12.66 -3.65 -20.72
N GLN A 104 -13.19 -4.68 -21.37
CA GLN A 104 -14.21 -4.56 -22.42
C GLN A 104 -15.59 -4.63 -21.77
N ALA A 105 -16.00 -3.52 -21.16
CA ALA A 105 -17.30 -3.39 -20.51
C ALA A 105 -17.79 -1.95 -20.55
N ASN A 106 -19.11 -1.77 -20.54
CA ASN A 106 -19.73 -0.48 -20.30
C ASN A 106 -19.81 -0.26 -18.80
N THR A 107 -19.15 0.80 -18.31
CA THR A 107 -19.07 1.17 -16.91
C THR A 107 -19.65 2.57 -16.69
N PRO A 108 -21.00 2.69 -16.66
CA PRO A 108 -21.66 4.01 -16.63
C PRO A 108 -21.41 4.78 -15.33
N ARG A 109 -21.00 4.08 -14.27
CA ARG A 109 -20.64 4.67 -12.96
C ARG A 109 -19.14 4.68 -12.81
N PHE A 110 -18.54 5.86 -12.81
CA PHE A 110 -17.11 6.08 -12.71
C PHE A 110 -16.80 7.32 -11.87
N PHE A 111 -15.56 7.44 -11.41
CA PHE A 111 -15.08 8.65 -10.77
C PHE A 111 -14.57 9.65 -11.80
N GLU A 112 -15.03 10.87 -11.68
CA GLU A 112 -14.45 12.00 -12.43
C GLU A 112 -13.12 12.39 -11.78
N LEU A 113 -12.09 12.54 -12.60
CA LEU A 113 -10.76 12.96 -12.15
C LEU A 113 -10.69 14.49 -12.19
N SER A 114 -10.37 15.09 -11.04
CA SER A 114 -10.18 16.53 -10.94
C SER A 114 -8.79 16.94 -11.40
N THR A 115 -8.69 18.08 -12.07
CA THR A 115 -7.43 18.77 -12.36
C THR A 115 -6.91 19.58 -11.18
N GLU A 116 -7.76 19.84 -10.22
CA GLU A 116 -7.46 20.64 -9.03
C GLU A 116 -7.41 19.76 -7.78
N ALA A 117 -6.82 20.32 -6.74
CA ALA A 117 -6.82 19.70 -5.42
C ALA A 117 -8.25 19.54 -4.89
N VAL A 118 -8.57 18.36 -4.38
CA VAL A 118 -9.86 18.05 -3.76
C VAL A 118 -9.65 17.83 -2.27
N GLY A 119 -10.32 18.62 -1.45
CA GLY A 119 -10.27 18.56 0.01
C GLY A 119 -9.05 19.27 0.61
N GLU A 120 -9.25 19.83 1.79
CA GLU A 120 -8.26 20.58 2.55
C GLU A 120 -7.90 19.85 3.87
N LYS A 121 -6.85 20.31 4.55
CA LYS A 121 -6.49 19.82 5.87
C LYS A 121 -7.65 19.94 6.86
N GLY A 122 -8.00 18.83 7.51
CA GLY A 122 -9.12 18.74 8.46
C GLY A 122 -10.43 18.28 7.84
N ASP A 123 -10.54 18.19 6.52
CA ASP A 123 -11.74 17.67 5.87
C ASP A 123 -11.90 16.17 6.11
N TRP A 124 -13.13 15.75 6.32
CA TRP A 124 -13.49 14.34 6.40
C TRP A 124 -13.29 13.65 5.06
N VAL A 125 -12.81 12.43 5.14
CA VAL A 125 -12.65 11.54 3.98
C VAL A 125 -13.10 10.13 4.31
N ILE A 126 -13.53 9.41 3.26
CA ILE A 126 -13.90 8.01 3.32
C ILE A 126 -12.97 7.26 2.37
N ALA A 127 -12.21 6.31 2.90
CA ALA A 127 -11.37 5.42 2.12
C ALA A 127 -12.11 4.11 1.86
N LEU A 128 -12.34 3.78 0.59
CA LEU A 128 -12.99 2.53 0.17
C LEU A 128 -11.95 1.60 -0.44
N SER A 129 -11.89 0.36 0.03
CA SER A 129 -10.91 -0.61 -0.45
C SER A 129 -11.28 -2.06 -0.16
N ASN A 130 -10.77 -3.00 -0.96
CA ASN A 130 -10.88 -4.44 -0.71
C ASN A 130 -9.81 -4.91 0.30
N ALA A 131 -9.84 -4.32 1.49
CA ALA A 131 -8.91 -4.66 2.55
C ALA A 131 -9.06 -6.14 2.96
N PHE A 132 -7.95 -6.86 3.09
CA PHE A 132 -7.91 -8.30 3.45
C PHE A 132 -8.70 -9.22 2.53
N LYS A 133 -9.00 -8.79 1.29
CA LYS A 133 -9.79 -9.58 0.33
C LYS A 133 -11.17 -9.95 0.89
N VAL A 134 -11.84 -8.99 1.55
CA VAL A 134 -13.18 -9.19 2.13
C VAL A 134 -14.28 -9.28 1.08
N ALA A 135 -14.00 -8.90 -0.16
CA ALA A 135 -14.90 -8.93 -1.30
C ALA A 135 -14.23 -9.63 -2.48
N ASP A 136 -14.83 -10.72 -2.94
CA ASP A 136 -14.35 -11.53 -4.06
C ASP A 136 -15.25 -11.41 -5.30
N LYS A 137 -16.54 -11.17 -5.11
CA LYS A 137 -17.57 -11.09 -6.17
C LYS A 137 -18.35 -9.79 -6.09
N ASP A 138 -19.61 -9.85 -5.70
CA ASP A 138 -20.56 -8.73 -5.62
C ASP A 138 -20.57 -8.06 -4.22
N GLU A 139 -19.85 -8.62 -3.25
CA GLU A 139 -19.79 -8.02 -1.93
C GLU A 139 -19.19 -6.60 -2.00
N PRO A 140 -19.70 -5.67 -1.19
CA PRO A 140 -19.16 -4.32 -1.12
C PRO A 140 -17.76 -4.31 -0.53
N VAL A 141 -16.91 -3.41 -1.01
CA VAL A 141 -15.59 -3.20 -0.40
C VAL A 141 -15.73 -2.46 0.93
N SER A 142 -14.75 -2.61 1.81
CA SER A 142 -14.73 -1.94 3.12
C SER A 142 -14.64 -0.42 2.99
N ALA A 143 -15.21 0.31 3.94
CA ALA A 143 -15.14 1.75 4.06
C ALA A 143 -14.53 2.13 5.42
N MET A 144 -13.60 3.07 5.40
CA MET A 144 -12.89 3.59 6.57
C MET A 144 -13.02 5.11 6.60
N LEU A 145 -13.47 5.65 7.71
CA LEU A 145 -13.59 7.11 7.90
C LEU A 145 -12.29 7.68 8.45
N GLY A 146 -11.94 8.87 8.04
CA GLY A 146 -10.79 9.61 8.52
C GLY A 146 -10.83 11.07 8.12
N VAL A 147 -9.71 11.78 8.28
CA VAL A 147 -9.54 13.17 7.87
C VAL A 147 -8.26 13.35 7.04
N ILE A 148 -8.21 14.41 6.24
CA ILE A 148 -6.98 14.86 5.60
C ILE A 148 -6.09 15.49 6.68
N SER A 149 -4.98 14.84 6.99
CA SER A 149 -4.01 15.33 7.98
C SER A 149 -3.12 16.42 7.38
N LEU A 150 -2.69 16.24 6.14
CA LEU A 150 -1.78 17.16 5.45
C LEU A 150 -1.75 16.87 3.95
N ARG A 151 -1.58 17.94 3.13
CA ARG A 151 -1.10 17.85 1.76
C ARG A 151 0.35 18.26 1.72
N THR A 152 1.20 17.47 1.10
CA THR A 152 2.64 17.74 1.05
C THR A 152 3.29 17.03 -0.11
N THR A 153 4.48 17.47 -0.48
CA THR A 153 5.36 16.77 -1.40
C THR A 153 6.43 16.04 -0.59
N MET A 154 6.44 14.73 -0.67
CA MET A 154 7.45 13.92 0.01
C MET A 154 7.70 12.61 -0.71
N GLU A 155 8.81 11.97 -0.37
CA GLU A 155 9.15 10.64 -0.84
C GLU A 155 8.39 9.57 -0.05
N ALA A 156 7.60 8.76 -0.74
CA ALA A 156 6.81 7.68 -0.13
C ALA A 156 7.22 6.32 -0.71
N ARG A 157 7.67 5.42 0.15
CA ARG A 157 8.01 4.03 -0.21
C ARG A 157 7.72 3.07 0.94
N LEU A 158 7.30 1.87 0.62
CA LEU A 158 7.05 0.82 1.62
C LEU A 158 8.37 0.22 2.13
N THR A 159 9.30 -0.05 1.22
CA THR A 159 10.62 -0.60 1.52
C THR A 159 11.69 0.16 0.75
N LYS A 160 12.96 0.05 1.15
CA LYS A 160 14.09 0.63 0.40
C LYS A 160 14.23 0.05 -1.02
N ARG A 161 13.60 -1.10 -1.30
CA ARG A 161 13.61 -1.77 -2.62
C ARG A 161 12.56 -1.22 -3.57
N ASP A 162 11.53 -0.55 -3.04
CA ASP A 162 10.49 0.03 -3.87
C ASP A 162 10.99 1.35 -4.47
N VAL A 163 10.64 1.58 -5.74
CA VAL A 163 10.77 2.92 -6.30
C VAL A 163 9.86 3.84 -5.49
N ALA A 164 10.45 4.90 -4.94
CA ALA A 164 9.71 5.84 -4.14
C ALA A 164 8.74 6.64 -5.01
N TYR A 165 7.51 6.79 -4.55
CA TYR A 165 6.66 7.84 -5.07
C TYR A 165 7.24 9.19 -4.67
N ARG A 166 7.41 10.08 -5.63
CA ARG A 166 7.89 11.44 -5.42
C ARG A 166 6.93 12.41 -6.06
N GLY A 167 6.17 13.12 -5.24
CA GLY A 167 5.19 14.06 -5.72
C GLY A 167 4.28 14.54 -4.60
N GLU A 168 3.26 15.27 -4.97
CA GLU A 168 2.21 15.66 -4.05
C GLU A 168 1.47 14.42 -3.56
N LEU A 169 1.26 14.33 -2.27
CA LEU A 169 0.43 13.31 -1.65
C LEU A 169 -0.46 13.91 -0.56
N VAL A 170 -1.55 13.23 -0.30
CA VAL A 170 -2.52 13.58 0.74
C VAL A 170 -2.37 12.59 1.87
N LEU A 171 -1.83 13.02 3.00
CA LEU A 171 -1.78 12.22 4.22
C LEU A 171 -3.18 12.15 4.84
N ILE A 172 -3.61 10.93 5.16
CA ILE A 172 -4.90 10.67 5.80
C ILE A 172 -4.71 9.82 7.06
N ASP A 173 -5.58 9.98 8.04
CA ASP A 173 -5.58 9.15 9.24
C ASP A 173 -6.51 7.93 9.14
N ALA A 174 -7.27 7.79 8.03
CA ALA A 174 -8.00 6.57 7.73
C ALA A 174 -7.05 5.37 7.64
N ILE A 175 -7.42 4.24 8.26
CA ILE A 175 -6.59 3.04 8.27
C ILE A 175 -6.62 2.37 6.91
N THR A 176 -5.62 2.63 6.07
CA THR A 176 -5.48 2.04 4.73
C THR A 176 -4.22 1.18 4.58
N SER A 177 -3.49 0.93 5.67
CA SER A 177 -2.26 0.11 5.68
C SER A 177 -2.54 -1.40 5.69
N ASN A 178 -3.59 -1.83 5.00
CA ASN A 178 -4.04 -3.21 4.96
C ASN A 178 -3.71 -3.85 3.61
N PRO A 179 -3.43 -5.17 3.56
CA PRO A 179 -3.31 -5.88 2.30
C PRO A 179 -4.54 -5.66 1.42
N GLY A 180 -4.34 -5.36 0.15
CA GLY A 180 -5.41 -5.11 -0.82
C GLY A 180 -5.99 -3.69 -0.83
N ALA A 181 -5.66 -2.84 0.12
CA ALA A 181 -6.21 -1.47 0.18
C ALA A 181 -5.65 -0.55 -0.90
N SER A 182 -4.42 -0.78 -1.33
CA SER A 182 -3.76 0.04 -2.37
C SER A 182 -4.57 0.09 -3.66
N GLY A 183 -4.74 1.27 -4.23
CA GLY A 183 -5.58 1.52 -5.40
C GLY A 183 -7.05 1.79 -5.09
N GLY A 184 -7.46 1.72 -3.81
CA GLY A 184 -8.79 2.08 -3.35
C GLY A 184 -9.07 3.58 -3.47
N ALA A 185 -10.34 3.99 -3.43
CA ALA A 185 -10.75 5.38 -3.50
C ALA A 185 -10.62 6.07 -2.14
N VAL A 186 -10.20 7.33 -2.15
CA VAL A 186 -10.41 8.27 -1.06
C VAL A 186 -11.35 9.35 -1.55
N VAL A 187 -12.51 9.49 -0.93
CA VAL A 187 -13.56 10.42 -1.35
C VAL A 187 -13.94 11.37 -0.22
N THR A 188 -14.40 12.56 -0.57
CA THR A 188 -15.04 13.47 0.38
C THR A 188 -16.45 12.98 0.73
N PRO A 189 -17.09 13.49 1.79
CA PRO A 189 -18.49 13.22 2.11
C PRO A 189 -19.46 13.53 0.97
N ASN A 190 -19.09 14.44 0.06
CA ASN A 190 -19.89 14.77 -1.12
C ASN A 190 -19.60 13.83 -2.32
N GLY A 191 -18.81 12.76 -2.13
CA GLY A 191 -18.49 11.77 -3.15
C GLY A 191 -17.47 12.20 -4.22
N LYS A 192 -16.79 13.36 -4.03
CA LYS A 192 -15.70 13.79 -4.92
C LYS A 192 -14.44 12.99 -4.62
N LEU A 193 -13.75 12.56 -5.66
CA LEU A 193 -12.51 11.79 -5.53
C LEU A 193 -11.35 12.69 -5.10
N VAL A 194 -10.85 12.47 -3.90
CA VAL A 194 -9.61 13.10 -3.39
C VAL A 194 -8.40 12.48 -4.06
N GLY A 195 -8.40 11.16 -4.21
CA GLY A 195 -7.33 10.40 -4.83
C GLY A 195 -7.50 8.90 -4.63
N ILE A 196 -6.46 8.13 -4.96
CA ILE A 196 -6.43 6.69 -4.66
C ILE A 196 -5.47 6.39 -3.53
N VAL A 197 -5.80 5.36 -2.74
CA VAL A 197 -4.95 4.85 -1.66
C VAL A 197 -3.61 4.42 -2.25
N GLY A 198 -2.54 5.05 -1.79
CA GLY A 198 -1.18 4.70 -2.14
C GLY A 198 -0.69 3.45 -1.39
N LYS A 199 0.61 3.21 -1.50
CA LYS A 199 1.29 2.26 -0.62
C LYS A 199 1.50 2.91 0.75
N ILE A 200 2.10 2.19 1.68
CA ILE A 200 2.36 2.67 3.03
C ILE A 200 3.70 3.43 3.04
N ILE A 201 3.76 4.56 3.72
CA ILE A 201 5.04 5.16 4.12
C ILE A 201 5.46 4.52 5.44
N ASN A 202 6.63 3.92 5.46
CA ASN A 202 7.18 3.29 6.65
C ASN A 202 8.40 4.06 7.15
N SER A 203 8.36 4.52 8.39
CA SER A 203 9.54 5.03 9.09
C SER A 203 10.25 3.87 9.78
N SER A 204 11.42 3.51 9.28
CA SER A 204 12.25 2.47 9.91
C SER A 204 12.81 2.90 11.28
N GLU A 205 12.88 4.19 11.55
CA GLU A 205 13.40 4.73 12.80
C GLU A 205 12.40 4.67 13.93
N THR A 206 11.15 4.97 13.66
CA THR A 206 10.08 5.04 14.64
C THR A 206 9.11 3.85 14.57
N ASN A 207 9.25 2.98 13.57
CA ASN A 207 8.30 1.90 13.25
C ASN A 207 6.85 2.40 13.08
N THR A 208 6.70 3.65 12.66
CA THR A 208 5.39 4.24 12.35
C THR A 208 5.04 4.07 10.89
N ARG A 209 3.76 4.01 10.62
CA ARG A 209 3.20 3.91 9.26
C ARG A 209 2.27 5.08 9.02
N LEU A 210 2.44 5.74 7.89
CA LEU A 210 1.55 6.80 7.44
C LEU A 210 0.75 6.30 6.25
N ASN A 211 -0.54 6.60 6.25
CA ASN A 211 -1.44 6.33 5.14
C ASN A 211 -1.52 7.58 4.26
N TYR A 212 -1.57 7.38 2.95
CA TYR A 212 -1.68 8.49 2.00
C TYR A 212 -2.51 8.11 0.79
N ALA A 213 -3.02 9.13 0.11
CA ALA A 213 -3.61 9.02 -1.21
C ALA A 213 -2.75 9.76 -2.24
N VAL A 214 -2.68 9.21 -3.46
CA VAL A 214 -2.18 9.91 -4.65
C VAL A 214 -3.31 10.80 -5.14
N PRO A 215 -3.11 12.14 -5.25
CA PRO A 215 -4.17 13.10 -5.55
C PRO A 215 -4.87 12.88 -6.89
N SER A 216 -6.14 13.25 -6.98
CA SER A 216 -6.94 13.15 -8.21
C SER A 216 -6.32 13.92 -9.39
N SER A 217 -5.67 15.05 -9.14
CA SER A 217 -4.92 15.81 -10.14
C SER A 217 -3.79 15.00 -10.78
N VAL A 218 -3.02 14.27 -9.98
CA VAL A 218 -1.97 13.36 -10.46
C VAL A 218 -2.57 12.21 -11.27
N LEU A 219 -3.72 11.67 -10.83
CA LEU A 219 -4.45 10.63 -11.56
C LEU A 219 -4.89 11.14 -12.93
N HIS A 220 -5.41 12.36 -12.99
CA HIS A 220 -5.83 13.01 -14.23
C HIS A 220 -4.66 13.14 -15.23
N GLU A 221 -3.52 13.66 -14.77
CA GLU A 221 -2.31 13.78 -15.58
C GLU A 221 -1.79 12.42 -16.06
N PHE A 222 -1.83 11.43 -15.20
CA PHE A 222 -1.43 10.06 -15.53
C PHE A 222 -2.30 9.47 -16.64
N VAL A 223 -3.62 9.59 -16.55
CA VAL A 223 -4.56 9.10 -17.58
C VAL A 223 -4.40 9.89 -18.88
N ALA A 224 -4.23 11.21 -18.81
CA ALA A 224 -4.04 12.08 -19.96
C ALA A 224 -2.67 11.88 -20.68
N GLY A 225 -1.80 11.03 -20.15
CA GLY A 225 -0.47 10.80 -20.72
C GLY A 225 0.55 11.91 -20.45
N LYS A 226 0.22 12.90 -19.61
CA LYS A 226 1.09 14.02 -19.24
C LYS A 226 2.06 13.70 -18.10
N ALA A 227 1.74 12.69 -17.26
CA ALA A 227 2.68 12.19 -16.28
C ALA A 227 3.87 11.58 -17.04
N SER A 228 5.07 11.93 -16.65
CA SER A 228 6.30 11.50 -17.32
C SER A 228 6.37 9.99 -17.40
N VAL A 229 6.04 9.47 -18.58
CA VAL A 229 6.26 8.07 -18.91
C VAL A 229 7.72 8.00 -19.31
N THR A 230 8.58 7.73 -18.39
CA THR A 230 9.84 7.10 -18.76
C THR A 230 9.51 5.68 -19.16
N ASN A 231 9.04 5.51 -20.41
CA ASN A 231 9.05 4.24 -21.12
C ASN A 231 10.46 3.77 -21.44
N GLU A 232 11.47 4.45 -20.95
CA GLU A 232 12.80 3.87 -20.93
C GLU A 232 12.69 2.68 -19.99
N PRO A 233 13.03 1.46 -20.48
CA PRO A 233 13.35 0.39 -19.56
C PRO A 233 14.42 1.00 -18.66
N GLN A 234 14.03 1.39 -17.45
CA GLN A 234 15.04 1.76 -16.45
C GLN A 234 16.07 0.65 -16.54
N PRO A 235 17.36 0.96 -16.69
CA PRO A 235 18.36 -0.08 -16.80
C PRO A 235 18.03 -1.04 -15.67
N VAL A 236 17.77 -2.29 -16.02
CA VAL A 236 17.64 -3.39 -15.07
C VAL A 236 18.84 -3.15 -14.18
N MET A 237 18.61 -2.63 -12.96
CA MET A 237 19.73 -2.21 -12.12
C MET A 237 20.55 -3.47 -12.00
N GLU A 238 21.72 -3.48 -12.65
CA GLU A 238 22.59 -4.63 -12.67
C GLU A 238 22.72 -5.06 -11.22
N ARG A 239 22.27 -6.27 -10.95
CA ARG A 239 22.40 -6.88 -9.62
C ARG A 239 23.86 -6.84 -9.29
N GLN A 240 24.23 -5.97 -8.38
CA GLN A 240 25.58 -5.96 -7.88
C GLN A 240 25.65 -7.08 -6.84
N ASP A 241 26.49 -8.07 -7.09
CA ASP A 241 26.85 -9.03 -6.07
C ASP A 241 27.73 -8.32 -5.04
N VAL A 242 27.17 -8.01 -3.90
CA VAL A 242 27.86 -7.31 -2.82
C VAL A 242 28.08 -8.20 -1.61
N GLU A 243 29.10 -7.86 -0.82
CA GLU A 243 29.43 -8.54 0.42
C GLU A 243 29.91 -7.56 1.49
N PHE A 244 29.70 -7.91 2.75
CA PHE A 244 30.33 -7.22 3.89
C PHE A 244 31.69 -7.81 4.29
N GLY A 245 32.03 -8.99 3.75
CA GLY A 245 33.24 -9.73 4.14
C GLY A 245 33.08 -10.41 5.49
N VAL A 246 31.94 -11.02 5.73
CA VAL A 246 31.68 -11.94 6.85
C VAL A 246 31.47 -13.36 6.32
N VAL A 247 31.97 -14.35 7.05
CA VAL A 247 31.63 -15.75 6.89
C VAL A 247 30.62 -16.10 7.98
N LEU A 248 29.50 -16.71 7.61
CA LEU A 248 28.46 -17.05 8.56
C LEU A 248 28.50 -18.56 8.90
N PHE A 249 28.16 -18.87 10.14
CA PHE A 249 28.00 -20.26 10.57
C PHE A 249 26.91 -20.95 9.77
N LYS A 250 27.22 -22.13 9.25
CA LYS A 250 26.27 -23.03 8.59
C LYS A 250 25.97 -24.21 9.51
N LEU A 251 25.06 -24.03 10.45
CA LEU A 251 24.55 -25.14 11.25
C LEU A 251 23.50 -25.91 10.40
N GLY A 252 23.54 -27.24 10.43
CA GLY A 252 22.54 -28.03 9.70
C GLY A 252 21.12 -27.74 10.16
N GLY A 253 20.16 -27.39 9.22
CA GLY A 253 18.78 -27.12 9.52
C GLY A 253 18.18 -25.94 8.69
N ARG A 254 16.85 -25.82 8.70
CA ARG A 254 16.14 -24.83 7.88
C ARG A 254 16.17 -23.40 8.44
N ASN A 255 16.49 -23.20 9.72
CA ASN A 255 16.40 -21.92 10.42
C ASN A 255 17.70 -21.55 11.13
N ASN A 256 18.78 -21.37 10.36
CA ASN A 256 20.07 -20.96 10.92
C ASN A 256 20.12 -19.46 11.11
N PRO A 257 20.26 -18.94 12.34
CA PRO A 257 20.51 -17.51 12.58
C PRO A 257 21.80 -17.06 11.89
N ALA A 258 21.87 -15.78 11.53
CA ALA A 258 23.01 -15.20 10.82
C ALA A 258 24.15 -14.85 11.81
N TYR A 259 24.76 -15.84 12.44
CA TYR A 259 25.95 -15.66 13.27
C TYR A 259 27.22 -15.52 12.42
N ILE A 260 28.05 -14.54 12.77
CA ILE A 260 29.37 -14.35 12.16
C ILE A 260 30.34 -15.38 12.72
N ASP A 261 30.78 -16.32 11.89
CA ASP A 261 31.88 -17.24 12.21
C ASP A 261 33.21 -16.50 12.17
N ARG A 262 33.45 -15.76 11.09
CA ARG A 262 34.71 -15.07 10.87
C ARG A 262 34.51 -13.77 10.07
N VAL A 263 35.29 -12.76 10.43
CA VAL A 263 35.37 -11.47 9.71
C VAL A 263 36.63 -11.49 8.83
N VAL A 264 36.47 -11.22 7.54
CA VAL A 264 37.56 -11.18 6.58
C VAL A 264 38.41 -9.92 6.83
N ARG A 265 39.73 -10.09 6.97
CA ARG A 265 40.66 -9.00 7.18
C ARG A 265 40.56 -7.94 6.05
N GLY A 266 40.51 -6.66 6.42
CA GLY A 266 40.43 -5.54 5.48
C GLY A 266 39.05 -5.38 4.82
N SER A 267 38.06 -6.17 5.20
CA SER A 267 36.67 -6.06 4.70
C SER A 267 35.92 -4.88 5.32
N PRO A 268 34.76 -4.49 4.74
CA PRO A 268 33.86 -3.56 5.37
C PRO A 268 33.48 -3.95 6.81
N ALA A 269 33.21 -5.24 7.05
CA ALA A 269 32.90 -5.76 8.37
C ALA A 269 34.05 -5.57 9.37
N ALA A 270 35.30 -5.77 8.94
CA ALA A 270 36.46 -5.52 9.79
C ALA A 270 36.61 -4.04 10.14
N LYS A 271 36.40 -3.14 9.17
CA LYS A 271 36.43 -1.69 9.39
C LYS A 271 35.32 -1.23 10.34
N ALA A 272 34.14 -1.83 10.24
CA ALA A 272 32.99 -1.60 11.11
C ALA A 272 33.12 -2.27 12.49
N LYS A 273 34.25 -2.94 12.79
CA LYS A 273 34.55 -3.62 14.05
C LYS A 273 33.55 -4.72 14.42
N LEU A 274 32.99 -5.39 13.42
CA LEU A 274 32.23 -6.62 13.62
C LEU A 274 33.18 -7.72 14.10
N LYS A 275 32.66 -8.65 14.90
CA LYS A 275 33.40 -9.75 15.51
C LYS A 275 32.80 -11.11 15.20
N SER A 276 33.55 -12.16 15.40
CA SER A 276 32.99 -13.52 15.50
C SER A 276 31.97 -13.57 16.63
N ASP A 277 30.98 -14.43 16.50
CA ASP A 277 29.84 -14.60 17.40
C ASP A 277 28.83 -13.41 17.45
N ASP A 278 29.05 -12.35 16.66
CA ASP A 278 28.00 -11.36 16.43
C ASP A 278 26.86 -12.01 15.63
N MET A 279 25.63 -11.88 16.11
CA MET A 279 24.43 -12.31 15.38
C MET A 279 23.84 -11.10 14.63
N ILE A 280 23.79 -11.16 13.29
CA ILE A 280 23.18 -10.11 12.50
C ILE A 280 21.66 -10.20 12.67
N VAL A 281 21.03 -9.15 13.19
CA VAL A 281 19.59 -9.09 13.47
C VAL A 281 18.83 -8.13 12.58
N SER A 282 19.53 -7.15 11.99
CA SER A 282 18.92 -6.22 11.03
C SER A 282 19.96 -5.64 10.08
N ILE A 283 19.59 -5.43 8.81
CA ILE A 283 20.39 -4.72 7.80
C ILE A 283 19.46 -3.74 7.09
N ALA A 284 19.85 -2.47 7.03
CA ALA A 284 19.09 -1.41 6.36
C ALA A 284 17.60 -1.34 6.81
N GLY A 285 17.34 -1.65 8.10
CA GLY A 285 16.00 -1.69 8.68
C GLY A 285 15.23 -2.99 8.45
N GLU A 286 15.74 -3.93 7.64
CA GLU A 286 15.13 -5.25 7.45
C GLU A 286 15.58 -6.22 8.55
N LYS A 287 14.62 -6.96 9.11
CA LYS A 287 14.90 -7.99 10.11
C LYS A 287 15.57 -9.19 9.45
N ILE A 288 16.67 -9.66 10.03
CA ILE A 288 17.40 -10.86 9.62
C ILE A 288 17.15 -11.95 10.66
N GLY A 289 16.31 -12.91 10.33
CA GLY A 289 16.00 -14.04 11.21
C GLY A 289 16.85 -15.27 10.92
N ASN A 290 17.41 -15.39 9.72
CA ASN A 290 18.16 -16.56 9.28
C ASN A 290 19.14 -16.24 8.11
N LEU A 291 19.91 -17.24 7.68
CA LEU A 291 20.86 -17.10 6.57
C LEU A 291 20.19 -16.76 5.22
N LYS A 292 18.96 -17.19 5.01
CA LYS A 292 18.22 -16.87 3.78
C LYS A 292 17.85 -15.38 3.76
N ASP A 293 17.38 -14.84 4.87
CA ASP A 293 17.06 -13.41 4.98
C ASP A 293 18.32 -12.56 4.77
N TYR A 294 19.46 -12.99 5.32
CA TYR A 294 20.75 -12.33 5.07
C TYR A 294 21.12 -12.32 3.58
N ALA A 295 21.02 -13.47 2.91
CA ALA A 295 21.32 -13.58 1.49
C ALA A 295 20.36 -12.75 0.63
N GLU A 296 19.08 -12.70 1.00
CA GLU A 296 18.09 -11.85 0.31
C GLU A 296 18.39 -10.37 0.53
N SER A 297 18.76 -9.96 1.75
CA SER A 297 19.07 -8.56 2.04
C SER A 297 20.25 -8.04 1.24
N LEU A 298 21.29 -8.89 0.98
CA LEU A 298 22.43 -8.50 0.14
C LEU A 298 22.03 -8.17 -1.29
N LYS A 299 21.00 -8.81 -1.85
CA LYS A 299 20.52 -8.56 -3.23
C LYS A 299 19.95 -7.16 -3.44
N SER A 300 19.59 -6.47 -2.35
CA SER A 300 19.00 -5.13 -2.37
C SER A 300 19.99 -4.02 -2.08
N LEU A 301 21.22 -4.36 -1.73
CA LEU A 301 22.25 -3.39 -1.38
C LEU A 301 23.11 -3.01 -2.59
N ARG A 302 23.68 -1.81 -2.55
CA ARG A 302 24.65 -1.33 -3.51
C ARG A 302 26.03 -1.25 -2.89
N ALA A 303 27.05 -1.55 -3.69
CA ALA A 303 28.42 -1.34 -3.26
C ALA A 303 28.63 0.14 -2.88
N GLU A 304 29.38 0.35 -1.81
CA GLU A 304 29.75 1.67 -1.27
C GLU A 304 28.60 2.51 -0.70
N GLU A 305 27.35 2.04 -0.76
CA GLU A 305 26.23 2.69 -0.10
C GLU A 305 26.18 2.31 1.40
N GLU A 306 26.35 3.32 2.27
CA GLU A 306 26.34 3.09 3.73
C GLU A 306 24.96 2.71 4.23
N VAL A 307 24.88 1.60 4.97
CA VAL A 307 23.65 1.10 5.58
C VAL A 307 23.84 0.89 7.09
N LEU A 308 22.74 1.02 7.85
CA LEU A 308 22.73 0.66 9.26
C LEU A 308 22.58 -0.85 9.40
N MET A 309 23.54 -1.50 10.06
CA MET A 309 23.46 -2.89 10.48
C MET A 309 23.34 -2.95 12.00
N ILE A 310 22.47 -3.82 12.50
CA ILE A 310 22.35 -4.09 13.93
C ILE A 310 22.75 -5.55 14.16
N VAL A 311 23.68 -5.74 15.08
CA VAL A 311 24.10 -7.08 15.51
C VAL A 311 23.87 -7.24 17.02
N LYS A 312 23.55 -8.46 17.43
CA LYS A 312 23.50 -8.86 18.83
C LYS A 312 24.86 -9.45 19.20
N ARG A 313 25.53 -8.83 20.15
CA ARG A 313 26.83 -9.25 20.70
C ARG A 313 26.64 -9.65 22.16
N GLY A 314 26.56 -10.92 22.43
CA GLY A 314 26.14 -11.41 23.75
C GLY A 314 24.71 -10.94 24.06
N VAL A 315 24.56 -10.07 25.09
CA VAL A 315 23.27 -9.49 25.48
C VAL A 315 23.02 -8.10 24.89
N GLU A 316 24.03 -7.47 24.26
CA GLU A 316 23.97 -6.10 23.78
C GLU A 316 23.58 -6.02 22.30
N MET A 317 22.83 -4.95 21.96
CA MET A 317 22.50 -4.60 20.57
C MET A 317 23.46 -3.52 20.08
N VAL A 318 24.37 -3.90 19.18
CA VAL A 318 25.38 -3.01 18.60
C VAL A 318 24.90 -2.50 17.24
N ARG A 319 24.90 -1.18 17.06
CA ARG A 319 24.55 -0.52 15.81
C ARG A 319 25.84 -0.11 15.10
N VAL A 320 25.99 -0.50 13.84
CA VAL A 320 27.14 -0.13 13.02
C VAL A 320 26.70 0.42 11.68
N ARG A 321 27.35 1.46 11.20
CA ARG A 321 27.21 1.91 9.82
C ARG A 321 28.25 1.22 8.98
N ILE A 322 27.84 0.64 7.87
CA ILE A 322 28.69 -0.21 7.05
C ILE A 322 28.28 -0.12 5.57
N ALA A 323 29.23 0.07 4.68
CA ALA A 323 29.01 0.02 3.25
C ALA A 323 29.50 -1.33 2.70
N PRO A 324 28.68 -2.12 1.99
CA PRO A 324 29.15 -3.35 1.36
C PRO A 324 30.08 -2.99 0.18
N ARG A 325 30.93 -3.95 -0.19
CA ARG A 325 31.76 -3.85 -1.40
C ARG A 325 31.27 -4.83 -2.46
N LEU A 326 31.70 -4.65 -3.71
CA LEU A 326 31.50 -5.66 -4.74
C LEU A 326 32.19 -6.97 -4.32
N LYS A 327 31.48 -8.05 -4.53
CA LYS A 327 32.03 -9.39 -4.30
C LYS A 327 33.07 -9.67 -5.39
N LYS A 328 34.28 -10.01 -4.95
CA LYS A 328 35.38 -10.37 -5.85
C LYS A 328 35.22 -11.78 -6.37
#